data_f7a81c2cda08c6db5a3c83ddb6affbe2
#
_entry.id   f7a81c2cda08c6db5a3c83ddb6affbe2
#
_cell.length_a   1.000
_cell.length_b   1.000
_cell.length_c   1.000
_cell.angle_alpha   90.00
_cell.angle_beta   90.00
_cell.angle_gamma   90.00
#
_symmetry.space_group_name_H-M   'P 1'
#
loop_
_entity.id
_entity.type
_entity.pdbx_description
1 polymer ?
#
loop_
_entity_poly.entity_id
_entity_poly.type
_entity_poly.pdbx_seq_one_letter_code
_entity_poly.pdbx_strand_id
1 'polypeptide(L)'
;MDFIQISKTLFSSLQENLNLHRREKGLFGLNSVADKEVKATHLIDEVAFEVIRKELLELPVNIYMEGFPAIKTESAEFNIYIDPVDGSRNWDRGVGDPSFCLAVSPVKESLRFGDLSFSFIGGYHSHDRYYIQNGKAIFDSHLLQKQIEINTKNAAAKLGDAHAYLKPGYTATKAHFDYCWPIYPLVKDIRAIDNSGMDLCEIARGAADFSIECRKLSDFYNLLAFPILKAAGGVVTDLNGQDLTGMTFELEGQYDFIAAGNRMLVDEIIQKRGSI
;
A
#
# COMPACT_ATOMS: atom_id res chain seq x y z
N MET A 1 3.00 20.92 10.16
CA MET A 1 2.92 19.64 10.92
C MET A 1 4.05 18.71 10.45
N ASP A 2 4.75 18.02 11.35
CA ASP A 2 5.81 17.06 10.98
C ASP A 2 5.24 15.66 10.84
N PHE A 3 4.77 15.33 9.62
CA PHE A 3 4.17 14.03 9.34
C PHE A 3 5.16 12.85 9.41
N ILE A 4 6.47 13.11 9.22
CA ILE A 4 7.49 12.05 9.35
C ILE A 4 7.57 11.62 10.82
N GLN A 5 7.66 12.58 11.73
CA GLN A 5 7.75 12.28 13.17
C GLN A 5 6.45 11.63 13.67
N ILE A 6 5.29 12.16 13.28
CA ILE A 6 3.98 11.58 13.63
C ILE A 6 3.91 10.13 13.17
N SER A 7 4.21 9.85 11.89
CA SER A 7 4.15 8.49 11.34
C SER A 7 5.13 7.53 12.01
N LYS A 8 6.35 7.97 12.32
CA LYS A 8 7.35 7.17 13.04
C LYS A 8 6.90 6.82 14.45
N THR A 9 6.34 7.78 15.18
CA THR A 9 5.80 7.57 16.52
C THR A 9 4.63 6.58 16.47
N LEU A 10 3.67 6.84 15.58
CA LEU A 10 2.50 5.99 15.41
C LEU A 10 2.87 4.55 15.02
N PHE A 11 3.78 4.38 14.06
CA PHE A 11 4.27 3.06 13.65
C PHE A 11 4.95 2.32 14.81
N SER A 12 5.76 3.01 15.62
CA SER A 12 6.41 2.39 16.78
C SER A 12 5.40 1.96 17.84
N SER A 13 4.40 2.80 18.14
CA SER A 13 3.31 2.48 19.07
C SER A 13 2.47 1.29 18.58
N LEU A 14 2.18 1.25 17.27
CA LEU A 14 1.48 0.10 16.66
C LEU A 14 2.31 -1.18 16.73
N GLN A 15 3.59 -1.14 16.39
CA GLN A 15 4.48 -2.31 16.49
C GLN A 15 4.50 -2.89 17.90
N GLU A 16 4.61 -2.06 18.92
CA GLU A 16 4.63 -2.50 20.30
C GLU A 16 3.31 -3.19 20.69
N ASN A 17 2.18 -2.52 20.45
CA ASN A 17 0.86 -3.03 20.83
C ASN A 17 0.46 -4.28 20.04
N LEU A 18 0.67 -4.31 18.73
CA LEU A 18 0.35 -5.47 17.89
C LEU A 18 1.26 -6.67 18.21
N ASN A 19 2.55 -6.44 18.49
CA ASN A 19 3.44 -7.51 18.92
C ASN A 19 3.08 -8.04 20.32
N LEU A 20 2.63 -7.19 21.25
CA LEU A 20 2.11 -7.63 22.53
C LEU A 20 0.89 -8.52 22.33
N HIS A 21 -0.09 -8.06 21.55
CA HIS A 21 -1.27 -8.85 21.22
C HIS A 21 -0.91 -10.21 20.59
N ARG A 22 0.07 -10.24 19.69
CA ARG A 22 0.57 -11.45 19.04
C ARG A 22 1.22 -12.43 20.01
N ARG A 23 1.97 -11.93 21.01
CA ARG A 23 2.56 -12.77 22.06
C ARG A 23 1.50 -13.41 22.93
N GLU A 24 0.41 -12.73 23.21
CA GLU A 24 -0.70 -13.22 24.01
C GLU A 24 -1.58 -14.24 23.27
N LYS A 25 -1.82 -14.03 21.98
CA LYS A 25 -2.74 -14.86 21.17
C LYS A 25 -2.03 -15.91 20.29
N GLY A 26 -0.71 -15.82 20.17
CA GLY A 26 0.14 -16.73 19.37
C GLY A 26 0.25 -16.33 17.90
N LEU A 27 1.28 -16.88 17.24
CA LEU A 27 1.37 -16.95 15.79
C LEU A 27 0.26 -17.88 15.30
N PHE A 28 -0.38 -17.58 14.20
CA PHE A 28 -1.51 -18.35 13.67
C PHE A 28 -2.76 -18.32 14.57
N GLY A 29 -2.84 -17.38 15.49
CA GLY A 29 -4.06 -17.06 16.18
C GLY A 29 -5.07 -16.58 15.14
N LEU A 30 -5.74 -17.52 14.49
CA LEU A 30 -6.86 -17.29 13.60
C LEU A 30 -8.03 -16.75 14.44
N ASN A 31 -7.86 -15.57 14.96
CA ASN A 31 -8.91 -14.79 15.56
C ASN A 31 -9.73 -14.12 14.44
N SER A 32 -10.10 -14.92 13.44
CA SER A 32 -11.25 -14.59 12.65
C SER A 32 -12.43 -14.70 13.61
N VAL A 33 -12.92 -13.57 14.06
CA VAL A 33 -14.23 -13.51 14.66
C VAL A 33 -15.18 -14.13 13.66
N ALA A 34 -15.68 -15.30 13.98
CA ALA A 34 -16.50 -16.12 13.11
C ALA A 34 -17.94 -15.61 13.03
N ASP A 35 -18.14 -14.31 12.93
CA ASP A 35 -19.44 -13.74 12.60
C ASP A 35 -19.50 -13.41 11.13
N LYS A 36 -20.14 -14.30 10.42
CA LYS A 36 -20.23 -14.38 8.95
C LYS A 36 -21.04 -13.24 8.30
N GLU A 37 -21.50 -12.25 9.03
CA GLU A 37 -22.38 -11.21 8.51
C GLU A 37 -21.78 -9.79 8.55
N VAL A 38 -20.62 -9.58 9.18
CA VAL A 38 -19.89 -8.32 9.13
C VAL A 38 -18.55 -8.60 8.46
N LYS A 39 -18.06 -7.72 7.57
CA LYS A 39 -16.65 -7.77 7.12
C LYS A 39 -15.81 -8.05 8.36
N ALA A 40 -15.14 -9.19 8.42
CA ALA A 40 -14.40 -9.60 9.59
C ALA A 40 -13.27 -8.58 9.80
N THR A 41 -13.55 -7.57 10.60
CA THR A 41 -12.53 -6.69 11.15
C THR A 41 -11.69 -7.59 12.04
N HIS A 42 -10.41 -7.74 11.69
CA HIS A 42 -9.51 -8.53 12.50
C HIS A 42 -9.39 -7.87 13.89
N LEU A 43 -9.27 -8.65 14.96
CA LEU A 43 -9.05 -8.11 16.31
C LEU A 43 -7.83 -7.17 16.36
N ILE A 44 -6.85 -7.37 15.48
CA ILE A 44 -5.69 -6.50 15.34
C ILE A 44 -6.09 -5.09 14.88
N ASP A 45 -7.13 -4.95 14.07
CA ASP A 45 -7.59 -3.66 13.58
C ASP A 45 -8.25 -2.87 14.70
N GLU A 46 -8.95 -3.52 15.63
CA GLU A 46 -9.50 -2.88 16.83
C GLU A 46 -8.39 -2.36 17.76
N VAL A 47 -7.35 -3.18 17.99
CA VAL A 47 -6.17 -2.77 18.76
C VAL A 47 -5.48 -1.59 18.10
N ALA A 48 -5.31 -1.65 16.79
CA ALA A 48 -4.70 -0.58 16.00
C ALA A 48 -5.53 0.71 16.04
N PHE A 49 -6.85 0.60 15.92
CA PHE A 49 -7.76 1.76 15.98
C PHE A 49 -7.62 2.53 17.28
N GLU A 50 -7.59 1.85 18.43
CA GLU A 50 -7.43 2.52 19.72
C GLU A 50 -6.07 3.22 19.86
N VAL A 51 -5.00 2.62 19.35
CA VAL A 51 -3.67 3.25 19.31
C VAL A 51 -3.70 4.50 18.44
N ILE A 52 -4.21 4.39 17.21
CA ILE A 52 -4.28 5.49 16.23
C ILE A 52 -5.12 6.64 16.79
N ARG A 53 -6.28 6.33 17.33
CA ARG A 53 -7.18 7.32 17.93
C ARG A 53 -6.49 8.07 19.06
N LYS A 54 -5.81 7.37 19.96
CA LYS A 54 -5.10 8.00 21.09
C LYS A 54 -3.99 8.95 20.64
N GLU A 55 -3.20 8.55 19.63
CA GLU A 55 -2.06 9.33 19.16
C GLU A 55 -2.46 10.56 18.31
N LEU A 56 -3.60 10.48 17.60
CA LEU A 56 -3.99 11.50 16.62
C LEU A 56 -5.14 12.40 17.07
N LEU A 57 -5.90 12.05 18.13
CA LEU A 57 -7.13 12.75 18.50
C LEU A 57 -6.93 14.25 18.80
N GLU A 58 -5.77 14.63 19.34
CA GLU A 58 -5.44 16.01 19.71
C GLU A 58 -4.92 16.85 18.51
N LEU A 59 -4.73 16.22 17.36
CA LEU A 59 -4.23 16.91 16.17
C LEU A 59 -5.36 17.50 15.33
N PRO A 60 -5.15 18.65 14.63
CA PRO A 60 -6.13 19.27 13.75
C PRO A 60 -6.22 18.51 12.41
N VAL A 61 -6.64 17.25 12.46
CA VAL A 61 -6.73 16.35 11.29
C VAL A 61 -8.03 15.57 11.29
N ASN A 62 -8.51 15.24 10.09
CA ASN A 62 -9.50 14.19 9.94
C ASN A 62 -8.79 12.85 9.81
N ILE A 63 -9.31 11.81 10.45
CA ILE A 63 -8.75 10.46 10.43
C ILE A 63 -9.70 9.55 9.68
N TYR A 64 -9.20 8.87 8.66
CA TYR A 64 -9.88 7.85 7.90
C TYR A 64 -9.07 6.56 8.00
N MET A 65 -9.60 5.58 8.69
CA MET A 65 -8.97 4.28 8.85
C MET A 65 -9.81 3.21 8.15
N GLU A 66 -9.15 2.31 7.44
CA GLU A 66 -9.81 1.19 6.77
C GLU A 66 -10.67 0.39 7.78
N GLY A 67 -11.93 0.13 7.39
CA GLY A 67 -12.88 -0.65 8.20
C GLY A 67 -13.53 0.10 9.38
N PHE A 68 -13.20 1.38 9.61
CA PHE A 68 -13.75 2.16 10.72
C PHE A 68 -14.42 3.46 10.27
N PRO A 69 -15.39 3.97 11.05
CA PRO A 69 -15.97 5.28 10.81
C PRO A 69 -14.91 6.39 10.89
N ALA A 70 -15.03 7.38 10.00
CA ALA A 70 -14.13 8.53 10.00
C ALA A 70 -14.28 9.37 11.29
N ILE A 71 -13.15 9.80 11.85
CA ILE A 71 -13.09 10.78 12.93
C ILE A 71 -12.87 12.16 12.32
N LYS A 72 -13.83 13.06 12.49
CA LYS A 72 -13.81 14.41 11.93
C LYS A 72 -13.47 15.44 12.99
N THR A 73 -12.65 16.43 12.62
CA THR A 73 -12.27 17.56 13.47
C THR A 73 -12.67 18.85 12.77
N GLU A 74 -13.42 19.75 13.44
CA GLU A 74 -13.95 20.99 12.85
C GLU A 74 -12.86 21.89 12.25
N SER A 75 -11.67 21.91 12.86
CA SER A 75 -10.53 22.73 12.43
C SER A 75 -9.48 21.92 11.66
N ALA A 76 -9.87 20.80 11.06
CA ALA A 76 -8.90 19.95 10.35
C ALA A 76 -8.30 20.68 9.14
N GLU A 77 -6.97 20.71 9.10
CA GLU A 77 -6.19 21.23 7.98
C GLU A 77 -5.85 20.12 6.98
N PHE A 78 -5.76 18.87 7.46
CA PHE A 78 -5.37 17.70 6.68
C PHE A 78 -6.29 16.51 6.93
N ASN A 79 -6.35 15.65 5.93
CA ASN A 79 -6.90 14.31 6.04
C ASN A 79 -5.74 13.32 6.16
N ILE A 80 -5.82 12.41 7.14
CA ILE A 80 -4.90 11.28 7.28
C ILE A 80 -5.68 10.02 6.96
N TYR A 81 -5.15 9.21 6.05
CA TYR A 81 -5.70 7.94 5.63
C TYR A 81 -4.77 6.83 6.11
N ILE A 82 -5.33 5.79 6.72
CA ILE A 82 -4.55 4.73 7.37
C ILE A 82 -5.13 3.37 7.04
N ASP A 83 -4.28 2.47 6.55
CA ASP A 83 -4.44 1.04 6.69
C ASP A 83 -3.45 0.58 7.78
N PRO A 84 -3.92 0.13 8.94
CA PRO A 84 -3.03 -0.22 10.03
C PRO A 84 -2.23 -1.48 9.78
N VAL A 85 -2.76 -2.42 8.98
CA VAL A 85 -2.09 -3.70 8.68
C VAL A 85 -2.44 -4.17 7.27
N ASP A 86 -1.88 -3.49 6.25
CA ASP A 86 -1.93 -4.01 4.88
C ASP A 86 -1.28 -5.40 4.83
N GLY A 87 -2.02 -6.37 4.31
CA GLY A 87 -1.63 -7.76 4.38
C GLY A 87 -1.96 -8.44 5.72
N SER A 88 -3.08 -8.12 6.36
CA SER A 88 -3.54 -8.71 7.63
C SER A 88 -3.52 -10.24 7.64
N ARG A 89 -3.84 -10.90 6.53
CA ARG A 89 -3.72 -12.36 6.39
C ARG A 89 -2.28 -12.87 6.40
N ASN A 90 -1.35 -12.07 5.91
CA ASN A 90 0.09 -12.37 6.00
C ASN A 90 0.56 -12.19 7.43
N TRP A 91 0.04 -11.16 8.11
CA TRP A 91 0.25 -10.98 9.55
C TRP A 91 -0.18 -12.22 10.34
N ASP A 92 -1.40 -12.71 10.16
CA ASP A 92 -1.92 -13.88 10.86
C ASP A 92 -1.08 -15.13 10.62
N ARG A 93 -0.50 -15.27 9.43
CA ARG A 93 0.32 -16.42 9.05
C ARG A 93 1.82 -16.26 9.32
N GLY A 94 2.27 -15.07 9.68
CA GLY A 94 3.68 -14.77 9.89
C GLY A 94 4.52 -14.86 8.61
N VAL A 95 3.94 -14.48 7.45
CA VAL A 95 4.62 -14.51 6.14
C VAL A 95 4.65 -13.13 5.50
N GLY A 96 5.58 -12.92 4.57
CA GLY A 96 5.77 -11.64 3.92
C GLY A 96 6.19 -10.54 4.89
N ASP A 97 5.87 -9.30 4.57
CA ASP A 97 6.12 -8.14 5.40
C ASP A 97 4.87 -7.26 5.50
N PRO A 98 3.83 -7.67 6.29
CA PRO A 98 2.67 -6.84 6.51
C PRO A 98 3.06 -5.43 6.90
N SER A 99 2.32 -4.42 6.47
CA SER A 99 2.77 -3.05 6.60
C SER A 99 1.72 -2.10 7.16
N PHE A 100 2.19 -1.15 7.95
CA PHE A 100 1.46 0.06 8.29
C PHE A 100 1.53 1.02 7.11
N CYS A 101 0.38 1.45 6.60
CA CYS A 101 0.27 2.39 5.51
C CYS A 101 -0.42 3.67 5.96
N LEU A 102 0.19 4.83 5.68
CA LEU A 102 -0.38 6.14 5.96
C LEU A 102 -0.17 7.07 4.77
N ALA A 103 -1.21 7.81 4.39
CA ALA A 103 -1.08 8.94 3.45
C ALA A 103 -1.80 10.18 3.97
N VAL A 104 -1.42 11.34 3.45
CA VAL A 104 -1.96 12.64 3.85
C VAL A 104 -2.38 13.44 2.63
N SER A 105 -3.54 14.08 2.73
CA SER A 105 -3.98 15.11 1.78
C SER A 105 -4.38 16.40 2.50
N PRO A 106 -4.42 17.56 1.83
CA PRO A 106 -5.15 18.72 2.34
C PRO A 106 -6.64 18.40 2.41
N VAL A 107 -7.36 19.15 3.26
CA VAL A 107 -8.82 19.07 3.29
C VAL A 107 -9.35 19.82 2.06
N LYS A 108 -10.06 19.11 1.17
CA LYS A 108 -10.71 19.61 -0.04
C LYS A 108 -12.03 18.92 -0.26
N GLU A 109 -12.93 19.59 -0.99
CA GLU A 109 -14.25 19.06 -1.34
C GLU A 109 -14.16 17.86 -2.31
N SER A 110 -13.20 17.89 -3.24
CA SER A 110 -12.90 16.79 -4.17
C SER A 110 -11.41 16.57 -4.22
N LEU A 111 -10.98 15.33 -4.04
CA LEU A 111 -9.59 14.93 -3.97
C LEU A 111 -9.23 13.98 -5.11
N ARG A 112 -8.03 14.18 -5.65
CA ARG A 112 -7.41 13.29 -6.64
C ARG A 112 -6.25 12.55 -6.00
N PHE A 113 -5.82 11.44 -6.60
CA PHE A 113 -4.63 10.74 -6.14
C PHE A 113 -3.38 11.65 -6.09
N GLY A 114 -3.27 12.59 -7.02
CA GLY A 114 -2.21 13.61 -7.02
C GLY A 114 -2.26 14.63 -5.89
N ASP A 115 -3.36 14.71 -5.13
CA ASP A 115 -3.49 15.58 -3.95
C ASP A 115 -2.91 14.92 -2.67
N LEU A 116 -2.56 13.63 -2.73
CA LEU A 116 -1.85 12.96 -1.65
C LEU A 116 -0.41 13.51 -1.60
N SER A 117 -0.14 14.34 -0.61
CA SER A 117 1.11 15.12 -0.49
C SER A 117 2.22 14.42 0.29
N PHE A 118 1.85 13.43 1.08
CA PHE A 118 2.75 12.65 1.92
C PHE A 118 2.29 11.20 2.00
N SER A 119 3.25 10.30 2.18
CA SER A 119 2.99 8.90 2.50
C SER A 119 4.12 8.33 3.34
N PHE A 120 3.76 7.38 4.21
CA PHE A 120 4.64 6.59 5.03
C PHE A 120 4.18 5.14 5.03
N ILE A 121 5.10 4.22 4.73
CA ILE A 121 4.87 2.77 4.80
C ILE A 121 5.92 2.17 5.71
N GLY A 122 5.50 1.37 6.68
CA GLY A 122 6.40 0.70 7.62
C GLY A 122 6.18 -0.80 7.67
N GLY A 123 7.19 -1.60 7.34
CA GLY A 123 7.14 -3.05 7.39
C GLY A 123 7.24 -3.57 8.83
N TYR A 124 6.28 -4.38 9.25
CA TYR A 124 6.23 -4.89 10.63
C TYR A 124 7.29 -5.95 10.91
N HIS A 125 7.68 -6.73 9.92
CA HIS A 125 8.69 -7.79 10.08
C HIS A 125 10.10 -7.31 9.77
N SER A 126 10.26 -6.52 8.71
CA SER A 126 11.56 -5.96 8.32
C SER A 126 11.99 -4.80 9.21
N HIS A 127 11.05 -4.06 9.80
CA HIS A 127 11.25 -2.74 10.43
C HIS A 127 11.74 -1.66 9.46
N ASP A 128 11.74 -1.94 8.17
CA ASP A 128 12.06 -0.98 7.12
C ASP A 128 10.93 0.05 6.97
N ARG A 129 11.28 1.28 6.59
CA ARG A 129 10.31 2.38 6.42
C ARG A 129 10.54 3.07 5.09
N TYR A 130 9.44 3.45 4.47
CA TYR A 130 9.43 4.22 3.23
C TYR A 130 8.59 5.46 3.45
N TYR A 131 9.07 6.63 3.05
CA TYR A 131 8.32 7.87 3.20
C TYR A 131 8.82 8.96 2.25
N ILE A 132 8.05 10.06 2.17
CA ILE A 132 8.43 11.24 1.42
C ILE A 132 9.11 12.24 2.36
N GLN A 133 10.28 12.73 1.94
CA GLN A 133 10.99 13.82 2.60
C GLN A 133 11.51 14.82 1.56
N ASN A 134 11.12 16.09 1.69
CA ASN A 134 11.51 17.15 0.76
C ASN A 134 11.19 16.81 -0.72
N GLY A 135 10.04 16.19 -0.98
CA GLY A 135 9.61 15.78 -2.31
C GLY A 135 10.33 14.54 -2.89
N LYS A 136 11.17 13.88 -2.10
CA LYS A 136 11.94 12.69 -2.49
C LYS A 136 11.42 11.45 -1.78
N ALA A 137 11.46 10.30 -2.45
CA ALA A 137 11.19 9.02 -1.82
C ALA A 137 12.41 8.54 -1.04
N ILE A 138 12.23 8.21 0.22
CA ILE A 138 13.27 7.74 1.13
C ILE A 138 12.97 6.32 1.58
N PHE A 139 13.97 5.46 1.50
CA PHE A 139 14.03 4.15 2.14
C PHE A 139 14.91 4.22 3.39
N ASP A 140 14.29 4.08 4.56
CA ASP A 140 14.97 4.05 5.87
C ASP A 140 15.12 2.58 6.25
N SER A 141 16.27 2.00 5.90
CA SER A 141 16.54 0.57 6.08
C SER A 141 16.97 0.28 7.51
N HIS A 142 16.19 -0.57 8.16
CA HIS A 142 16.53 -1.08 9.49
C HIS A 142 17.81 -1.95 9.45
N LEU A 143 17.92 -2.82 8.45
CA LEU A 143 19.09 -3.69 8.30
C LEU A 143 20.40 -2.91 8.09
N LEU A 144 20.36 -1.91 7.21
CA LEU A 144 21.54 -1.11 6.85
C LEU A 144 21.80 0.05 7.80
N GLN A 145 20.84 0.39 8.68
CA GLN A 145 20.86 1.57 9.57
C GLN A 145 21.12 2.86 8.78
N LYS A 146 20.50 2.98 7.60
CA LYS A 146 20.70 4.11 6.67
C LYS A 146 19.40 4.54 6.02
N GLN A 147 19.33 5.86 5.80
CA GLN A 147 18.33 6.48 4.95
C GLN A 147 18.91 6.65 3.54
N ILE A 148 18.20 6.18 2.54
CA ILE A 148 18.62 6.13 1.15
C ILE A 148 17.55 6.79 0.30
N GLU A 149 17.90 7.80 -0.50
CA GLU A 149 17.03 8.32 -1.55
C GLU A 149 16.87 7.24 -2.62
N ILE A 150 15.63 6.86 -2.89
CA ILE A 150 15.30 5.79 -3.86
C ILE A 150 14.66 6.35 -5.11
N ASN A 151 14.84 5.64 -6.23
CA ASN A 151 14.24 5.98 -7.51
C ASN A 151 14.13 4.74 -8.43
N THR A 152 13.31 4.87 -9.46
CA THR A 152 13.02 3.79 -10.42
C THR A 152 13.90 3.82 -11.69
N LYS A 153 15.00 4.56 -11.70
CA LYS A 153 15.84 4.74 -12.91
C LYS A 153 16.38 3.44 -13.51
N ASN A 154 16.56 2.42 -12.66
CA ASN A 154 17.08 1.12 -13.07
C ASN A 154 15.96 0.07 -13.27
N ALA A 155 14.70 0.47 -13.26
CA ALA A 155 13.60 -0.44 -13.52
C ALA A 155 13.72 -1.02 -14.94
N ALA A 156 13.39 -2.30 -15.08
CA ALA A 156 13.42 -3.00 -16.36
C ALA A 156 12.62 -2.25 -17.42
N ALA A 157 13.15 -2.22 -18.65
CA ALA A 157 12.48 -1.58 -19.79
C ALA A 157 11.58 -2.56 -20.56
N LYS A 158 11.71 -3.88 -20.28
CA LYS A 158 10.98 -4.95 -20.97
C LYS A 158 10.52 -6.00 -19.99
N LEU A 159 9.40 -6.66 -20.29
CA LEU A 159 8.84 -7.74 -19.47
C LEU A 159 9.83 -8.90 -19.25
N GLY A 160 10.61 -9.27 -20.26
CA GLY A 160 11.59 -10.36 -20.18
C GLY A 160 12.73 -10.15 -19.17
N ASP A 161 12.93 -8.93 -18.71
CA ASP A 161 13.93 -8.59 -17.69
C ASP A 161 13.26 -8.26 -16.34
N ALA A 162 11.93 -8.16 -16.30
CA ALA A 162 11.19 -7.60 -15.18
C ALA A 162 10.92 -8.64 -14.07
N HIS A 163 10.96 -8.16 -12.83
CA HIS A 163 10.49 -8.84 -11.63
C HIS A 163 9.11 -8.29 -11.27
N ALA A 164 8.10 -9.15 -11.19
CA ALA A 164 6.70 -8.75 -11.08
C ALA A 164 6.04 -9.24 -9.78
N TYR A 165 5.16 -8.40 -9.23
CA TYR A 165 4.15 -8.83 -8.27
C TYR A 165 2.84 -9.12 -9.00
N LEU A 166 2.52 -10.41 -9.15
CA LEU A 166 1.26 -10.88 -9.73
C LEU A 166 0.56 -11.76 -8.70
N LYS A 167 -0.69 -11.49 -8.41
CA LYS A 167 -1.42 -12.10 -7.29
C LYS A 167 -2.50 -13.09 -7.79
N PRO A 168 -2.12 -14.28 -8.31
CA PRO A 168 -3.08 -15.26 -8.85
C PRO A 168 -3.86 -15.98 -7.76
N GLY A 169 -3.39 -15.94 -6.52
CA GLY A 169 -4.02 -16.56 -5.36
C GLY A 169 -5.13 -15.71 -4.76
N TYR A 170 -5.74 -16.21 -3.67
CA TYR A 170 -6.68 -15.49 -2.85
C TYR A 170 -7.83 -14.86 -3.63
N THR A 171 -8.91 -15.63 -3.83
CA THR A 171 -10.08 -15.19 -4.61
C THR A 171 -9.73 -14.66 -6.01
N ALA A 172 -8.64 -15.16 -6.62
CA ALA A 172 -8.34 -14.83 -8.00
C ALA A 172 -9.57 -15.13 -8.86
N THR A 173 -10.16 -14.07 -9.37
CA THR A 173 -11.32 -14.18 -10.23
C THR A 173 -10.87 -14.64 -11.61
N LYS A 174 -11.80 -15.19 -12.40
CA LYS A 174 -11.54 -15.46 -13.83
C LYS A 174 -10.96 -14.21 -14.51
N ALA A 175 -11.44 -13.03 -14.16
CA ALA A 175 -10.95 -11.76 -14.69
C ALA A 175 -9.45 -11.54 -14.44
N HIS A 176 -8.91 -11.93 -13.26
CA HIS A 176 -7.47 -11.82 -13.00
C HIS A 176 -6.68 -12.74 -13.95
N PHE A 177 -7.09 -14.00 -14.11
CA PHE A 177 -6.42 -14.92 -15.02
C PHE A 177 -6.52 -14.44 -16.47
N ASP A 178 -7.69 -14.03 -16.91
CA ASP A 178 -7.87 -13.50 -18.27
C ASP A 178 -7.00 -12.26 -18.51
N TYR A 179 -6.80 -11.45 -17.47
CA TYR A 179 -5.95 -10.26 -17.57
C TYR A 179 -4.46 -10.60 -17.56
N CYS A 180 -3.98 -11.39 -16.63
CA CYS A 180 -2.57 -11.61 -16.36
C CYS A 180 -1.97 -12.79 -17.12
N TRP A 181 -2.80 -13.74 -17.62
CA TRP A 181 -2.32 -14.94 -18.30
C TRP A 181 -1.32 -14.67 -19.44
N PRO A 182 -1.54 -13.67 -20.31
CA PRO A 182 -0.58 -13.34 -21.36
C PRO A 182 0.76 -12.81 -20.84
N ILE A 183 0.81 -12.31 -19.62
CA ILE A 183 1.97 -11.70 -19.00
C ILE A 183 2.85 -12.73 -18.30
N TYR A 184 2.26 -13.77 -17.68
CA TYR A 184 2.99 -14.78 -16.91
C TYR A 184 4.22 -15.38 -17.62
N PRO A 185 4.13 -15.86 -18.88
CA PRO A 185 5.27 -16.46 -19.55
C PRO A 185 6.33 -15.46 -20.03
N LEU A 186 6.07 -14.16 -19.94
CA LEU A 186 6.92 -13.12 -20.49
C LEU A 186 7.84 -12.48 -19.45
N VAL A 187 7.55 -12.63 -18.16
CA VAL A 187 8.32 -11.99 -17.09
C VAL A 187 9.43 -12.90 -16.58
N LYS A 188 10.50 -12.29 -16.11
CA LYS A 188 11.69 -12.99 -15.62
C LYS A 188 11.43 -13.70 -14.28
N ASP A 189 10.71 -13.07 -13.37
CA ASP A 189 10.41 -13.59 -12.03
C ASP A 189 9.05 -13.09 -11.56
N ILE A 190 8.29 -13.96 -10.90
CA ILE A 190 6.96 -13.63 -10.37
C ILE A 190 6.92 -13.95 -8.89
N ARG A 191 6.37 -13.01 -8.13
CA ARG A 191 6.07 -13.15 -6.72
C ARG A 191 4.60 -12.88 -6.47
N ALA A 192 4.03 -13.58 -5.49
CA ALA A 192 2.61 -13.50 -5.14
C ALA A 192 2.49 -13.29 -3.62
N ILE A 193 2.75 -12.08 -3.18
CA ILE A 193 2.54 -11.65 -1.80
C ILE A 193 1.42 -10.61 -1.81
N ASP A 194 0.43 -10.76 -0.96
CA ASP A 194 -0.71 -9.84 -0.88
C ASP A 194 -0.40 -8.73 0.13
N ASN A 195 0.26 -7.67 -0.35
CA ASN A 195 0.65 -6.49 0.41
C ASN A 195 0.91 -5.34 -0.56
N SER A 196 -0.11 -4.57 -0.87
CA SER A 196 -0.04 -3.56 -1.93
C SER A 196 0.84 -2.37 -1.56
N GLY A 197 0.82 -1.93 -0.30
CA GLY A 197 1.67 -0.84 0.17
C GLY A 197 3.15 -1.16 0.02
N MET A 198 3.56 -2.36 0.43
CA MET A 198 4.96 -2.79 0.31
C MET A 198 5.35 -3.05 -1.15
N ASP A 199 4.47 -3.65 -1.97
CA ASP A 199 4.72 -3.87 -3.40
C ASP A 199 5.10 -2.57 -4.11
N LEU A 200 4.33 -1.48 -3.88
CA LEU A 200 4.60 -0.18 -4.48
C LEU A 200 5.94 0.41 -3.98
N CYS A 201 6.26 0.22 -2.71
CA CYS A 201 7.54 0.66 -2.13
C CYS A 201 8.73 -0.12 -2.70
N GLU A 202 8.58 -1.42 -2.91
CA GLU A 202 9.61 -2.26 -3.51
C GLU A 202 9.84 -1.94 -4.99
N ILE A 203 8.80 -1.56 -5.73
CA ILE A 203 8.93 -1.01 -7.07
C ILE A 203 9.67 0.34 -7.00
N ALA A 204 9.31 1.20 -6.06
CA ALA A 204 9.96 2.51 -5.89
C ALA A 204 11.46 2.42 -5.63
N ARG A 205 11.93 1.37 -4.93
CA ARG A 205 13.37 1.14 -4.67
C ARG A 205 14.06 0.23 -5.70
N GLY A 206 13.34 -0.27 -6.71
CA GLY A 206 13.90 -1.12 -7.76
C GLY A 206 14.14 -2.58 -7.33
N ALA A 207 13.45 -3.08 -6.29
CA ALA A 207 13.46 -4.49 -5.91
C ALA A 207 12.46 -5.33 -6.71
N ALA A 208 11.45 -4.69 -7.27
CA ALA A 208 10.53 -5.19 -8.27
C ALA A 208 10.35 -4.13 -9.35
N ASP A 209 9.78 -4.50 -10.49
CA ASP A 209 9.62 -3.60 -11.63
C ASP A 209 8.16 -3.21 -11.85
N PHE A 210 7.21 -4.08 -11.54
CA PHE A 210 5.78 -3.77 -11.63
C PHE A 210 4.91 -4.68 -10.76
N SER A 211 3.68 -4.22 -10.52
CA SER A 211 2.58 -4.98 -9.92
C SER A 211 1.30 -4.76 -10.72
N ILE A 212 0.45 -5.79 -10.80
CA ILE A 212 -0.88 -5.69 -11.41
C ILE A 212 -1.91 -6.13 -10.38
N GLU A 213 -2.83 -5.22 -10.07
CA GLU A 213 -4.03 -5.52 -9.31
C GLU A 213 -5.25 -5.43 -10.22
N CYS A 214 -5.94 -6.55 -10.40
CA CYS A 214 -7.10 -6.64 -11.30
C CYS A 214 -8.15 -7.63 -10.78
N ARG A 215 -8.18 -7.85 -9.47
CA ARG A 215 -9.09 -8.79 -8.82
C ARG A 215 -10.41 -8.15 -8.37
N LYS A 216 -10.55 -6.82 -8.50
CA LYS A 216 -11.64 -6.01 -7.94
C LYS A 216 -11.76 -6.16 -6.42
N LEU A 217 -10.62 -6.25 -5.75
CA LEU A 217 -10.51 -6.38 -4.31
C LEU A 217 -9.86 -5.16 -3.66
N SER A 218 -9.09 -4.40 -4.44
CA SER A 218 -8.40 -3.21 -3.95
C SER A 218 -9.36 -2.04 -3.81
N ASP A 219 -9.32 -1.42 -2.68
CA ASP A 219 -9.91 -0.11 -2.43
C ASP A 219 -8.83 1.00 -2.44
N PHE A 220 -9.22 2.18 -2.01
CA PHE A 220 -8.31 3.32 -1.91
C PHE A 220 -7.10 3.05 -1.01
N TYR A 221 -7.27 2.30 0.08
CA TYR A 221 -6.21 2.05 1.07
C TYR A 221 -5.05 1.22 0.50
N ASN A 222 -5.30 0.42 -0.52
CA ASN A 222 -4.23 -0.30 -1.25
C ASN A 222 -3.30 0.61 -2.06
N LEU A 223 -3.64 1.90 -2.20
CA LEU A 223 -2.89 2.90 -2.95
C LEU A 223 -2.23 3.97 -2.06
N LEU A 224 -2.18 3.78 -0.73
CA LEU A 224 -1.56 4.76 0.18
C LEU A 224 -0.06 4.94 -0.06
N ALA A 225 0.62 3.98 -0.69
CA ALA A 225 2.02 4.11 -1.12
C ALA A 225 2.19 4.82 -2.48
N PHE A 226 1.09 5.19 -3.17
CA PHE A 226 1.12 5.88 -4.46
C PHE A 226 2.06 7.09 -4.48
N PRO A 227 2.04 8.01 -3.48
CA PRO A 227 2.93 9.16 -3.47
C PRO A 227 4.41 8.79 -3.44
N ILE A 228 4.80 7.71 -2.73
CA ILE A 228 6.20 7.25 -2.65
C ILE A 228 6.67 6.78 -4.03
N LEU A 229 5.87 5.94 -4.72
CA LEU A 229 6.21 5.45 -6.05
C LEU A 229 6.31 6.60 -7.06
N LYS A 230 5.40 7.57 -7.01
CA LYS A 230 5.45 8.78 -7.87
C LYS A 230 6.70 9.61 -7.58
N ALA A 231 7.05 9.86 -6.32
CA ALA A 231 8.25 10.61 -5.93
C ALA A 231 9.54 9.91 -6.37
N ALA A 232 9.54 8.58 -6.45
CA ALA A 232 10.64 7.78 -6.98
C ALA A 232 10.73 7.81 -8.52
N GLY A 233 9.73 8.35 -9.22
CA GLY A 233 9.67 8.41 -10.69
C GLY A 233 8.89 7.28 -11.35
N GLY A 234 8.22 6.44 -10.57
CA GLY A 234 7.34 5.40 -11.07
C GLY A 234 5.97 5.93 -11.51
N VAL A 235 5.16 5.05 -12.05
CA VAL A 235 3.82 5.32 -12.57
C VAL A 235 2.79 4.36 -11.98
N VAL A 236 1.57 4.87 -11.77
CA VAL A 236 0.40 4.03 -11.47
C VAL A 236 -0.71 4.41 -12.42
N THR A 237 -1.26 3.42 -13.11
CA THR A 237 -2.31 3.62 -14.11
C THR A 237 -3.49 2.71 -13.84
N ASP A 238 -4.64 3.02 -14.42
CA ASP A 238 -5.69 2.02 -14.57
C ASP A 238 -5.24 0.90 -15.52
N LEU A 239 -6.09 -0.11 -15.71
CA LEU A 239 -5.79 -1.24 -16.60
C LEU A 239 -5.74 -0.87 -18.09
N ASN A 240 -6.13 0.35 -18.47
CA ASN A 240 -6.06 0.89 -19.82
C ASN A 240 -4.87 1.83 -20.02
N GLY A 241 -4.08 2.06 -18.97
CA GLY A 241 -2.90 2.90 -19.01
C GLY A 241 -3.16 4.39 -18.74
N GLN A 242 -4.35 4.77 -18.28
CA GLN A 242 -4.62 6.13 -17.84
C GLN A 242 -3.96 6.37 -16.47
N ASP A 243 -3.13 7.41 -16.36
CA ASP A 243 -2.44 7.77 -15.10
C ASP A 243 -3.44 8.16 -14.01
N LEU A 244 -3.32 7.55 -12.83
CA LEU A 244 -4.23 7.80 -11.70
C LEU A 244 -4.03 9.18 -11.06
N THR A 245 -2.93 9.89 -11.30
CA THR A 245 -2.61 11.18 -10.67
C THR A 245 -3.77 12.19 -10.77
N GLY A 246 -4.42 12.25 -11.95
CA GLY A 246 -5.55 13.15 -12.20
C GLY A 246 -6.93 12.59 -11.82
N MET A 247 -7.01 11.33 -11.43
CA MET A 247 -8.26 10.66 -11.11
C MET A 247 -8.74 11.02 -9.71
N THR A 248 -10.01 11.37 -9.58
CA THR A 248 -10.66 11.53 -8.27
C THR A 248 -10.78 10.17 -7.59
N PHE A 249 -10.56 10.11 -6.29
CA PHE A 249 -10.74 8.90 -5.52
C PHE A 249 -11.93 8.99 -4.55
N GLU A 250 -12.50 7.83 -4.29
CA GLU A 250 -13.50 7.57 -3.25
C GLU A 250 -12.95 6.51 -2.31
N LEU A 251 -13.15 6.65 -1.01
CA LEU A 251 -12.56 5.74 0.00
C LEU A 251 -13.05 4.29 -0.17
N GLU A 252 -14.32 4.13 -0.54
CA GLU A 252 -14.95 2.82 -0.79
C GLU A 252 -14.89 2.40 -2.28
N GLY A 253 -14.24 3.22 -3.12
CA GLY A 253 -14.06 2.92 -4.54
C GLY A 253 -13.17 1.70 -4.75
N GLN A 254 -13.48 0.92 -5.79
CA GLN A 254 -12.64 -0.20 -6.20
C GLN A 254 -11.69 0.22 -7.31
N TYR A 255 -10.41 -0.09 -7.14
CA TYR A 255 -9.35 0.32 -8.06
C TYR A 255 -8.57 -0.89 -8.55
N ASP A 256 -8.74 -1.22 -9.83
CA ASP A 256 -7.82 -2.10 -10.54
C ASP A 256 -6.71 -1.22 -11.14
N PHE A 257 -5.43 -1.62 -10.99
CA PHE A 257 -4.32 -0.79 -11.42
C PHE A 257 -3.10 -1.58 -11.88
N ILE A 258 -2.24 -0.90 -12.64
CA ILE A 258 -0.87 -1.30 -12.93
C ILE A 258 0.06 -0.27 -12.28
N ALA A 259 0.92 -0.72 -11.36
CA ALA A 259 2.00 0.07 -10.79
C ALA A 259 3.32 -0.40 -11.40
N ALA A 260 4.15 0.52 -11.91
CA ALA A 260 5.40 0.17 -12.56
C ALA A 260 6.50 1.21 -12.31
N GLY A 261 7.76 0.76 -12.40
CA GLY A 261 8.92 1.63 -12.30
C GLY A 261 9.04 2.62 -13.48
N ASN A 262 8.43 2.32 -14.62
CA ASN A 262 8.41 3.24 -15.77
C ASN A 262 7.20 2.99 -16.68
N ARG A 263 6.94 3.95 -17.54
CA ARG A 263 5.82 3.93 -18.48
C ARG A 263 5.96 2.85 -19.57
N MET A 264 7.18 2.51 -19.98
CA MET A 264 7.43 1.53 -21.05
C MET A 264 6.91 0.14 -20.66
N LEU A 265 7.07 -0.26 -19.39
CA LEU A 265 6.51 -1.52 -18.89
C LEU A 265 4.97 -1.53 -18.95
N VAL A 266 4.33 -0.44 -18.56
CA VAL A 266 2.86 -0.33 -18.66
C VAL A 266 2.39 -0.48 -20.09
N ASP A 267 3.04 0.22 -21.02
CA ASP A 267 2.69 0.19 -22.45
C ASP A 267 2.89 -1.22 -23.04
N GLU A 268 3.98 -1.92 -22.67
CA GLU A 268 4.22 -3.29 -23.10
C GLU A 268 3.18 -4.27 -22.51
N ILE A 269 2.81 -4.15 -21.23
CA ILE A 269 1.76 -4.96 -20.59
C ILE A 269 0.45 -4.82 -21.37
N ILE A 270 0.03 -3.59 -21.66
CA ILE A 270 -1.21 -3.29 -22.39
C ILE A 270 -1.16 -3.86 -23.83
N GLN A 271 -0.02 -3.68 -24.52
CA GLN A 271 0.17 -4.18 -25.87
C GLN A 271 0.06 -5.72 -25.93
N LYS A 272 0.69 -6.43 -24.98
CA LYS A 272 0.66 -7.91 -24.94
C LYS A 272 -0.73 -8.45 -24.68
N ARG A 273 -1.55 -7.74 -23.91
CA ARG A 273 -2.95 -8.08 -23.71
C ARG A 273 -3.81 -7.90 -24.97
N GLY A 274 -3.61 -6.83 -25.71
CA GLY A 274 -4.38 -6.55 -26.95
C GLY A 274 -4.05 -7.48 -28.11
N SER A 275 -3.07 -8.37 -27.98
CA SER A 275 -2.58 -9.25 -29.03
C SER A 275 -3.19 -10.67 -28.99
N ILE A 276 -4.17 -10.90 -28.12
CA ILE A 276 -4.95 -12.16 -27.97
C ILE A 276 -6.45 -11.83 -28.23
#